data_b40b18c4f4ad750477ef8418d706ca26
#
_entry.id   b40b18c4f4ad750477ef8418d706ca26
#
_cell.length_a   1.000
_cell.length_b   1.000
_cell.length_c   1.000
_cell.angle_alpha   90.00
_cell.angle_beta   90.00
_cell.angle_gamma   90.00
#
_symmetry.space_group_name_H-M   'P 1'
#
loop_
_entity.id
_entity.type
_entity.pdbx_description
1 polymer ?
#
loop_
_entity_poly.entity_id
_entity_poly.type
_entity_poly.pdbx_seq_one_letter_code
_entity_poly.pdbx_strand_id
1 'polypeptide(L)'
;RRRLLVICPASLRKQWAQELWDKFALRATVLDAVSLRKLRAGTALSTLESLAGKQVVIISYQFAAKLELEMRAIAWDLVVIDEAHKLRNAHRANNRTGQTLRRAFDGRRKLLLTATPLQNSLMELYGLSTLLDEHLFGDEAAFRKQFMSASNSLTALRDRLQTFAKRTLRKQVLEYVRYTERRAVTQPFNPTDDEQALYEAISD
;
A
#
# COMPACT_ATOMS: atom_id res chain seq x y z
N ARG A 1 25.10 3.84 0.29
CA ARG A 1 23.83 4.51 -0.05
C ARG A 1 22.72 3.49 0.09
N ARG A 2 21.55 3.89 0.64
CA ARG A 2 20.41 3.01 0.85
C ARG A 2 19.55 2.95 -0.41
N ARG A 3 19.10 1.74 -0.78
CA ARG A 3 18.19 1.48 -1.88
C ARG A 3 16.75 1.49 -1.37
N LEU A 4 16.00 2.53 -1.72
CA LEU A 4 14.64 2.75 -1.26
C LEU A 4 13.65 2.58 -2.43
N LEU A 5 12.60 1.82 -2.19
CA LEU A 5 11.51 1.61 -3.12
C LEU A 5 10.19 2.07 -2.50
N VAL A 6 9.40 2.83 -3.26
CA VAL A 6 8.03 3.19 -2.90
C VAL A 6 7.08 2.56 -3.93
N ILE A 7 6.17 1.73 -3.45
CA ILE A 7 5.08 1.14 -4.25
C ILE A 7 3.79 1.83 -3.82
N CYS A 8 3.13 2.49 -4.75
CA CYS A 8 1.93 3.25 -4.47
C CYS A 8 0.92 3.17 -5.64
N PRO A 9 -0.33 3.62 -5.46
CA PRO A 9 -1.26 3.82 -6.57
C PRO A 9 -0.66 4.68 -7.68
N ALA A 10 -0.97 4.37 -8.93
CA ALA A 10 -0.40 5.07 -10.09
C ALA A 10 -0.64 6.59 -10.05
N SER A 11 -1.78 7.04 -9.50
CA SER A 11 -2.14 8.45 -9.32
C SER A 11 -1.26 9.18 -8.31
N LEU A 12 -0.71 8.49 -7.31
CA LEU A 12 0.06 9.10 -6.21
C LEU A 12 1.56 9.19 -6.48
N ARG A 13 2.06 8.59 -7.57
CA ARG A 13 3.51 8.52 -7.86
C ARG A 13 4.18 9.88 -7.94
N LYS A 14 3.55 10.85 -8.61
CA LYS A 14 4.07 12.21 -8.74
C LYS A 14 4.05 12.95 -7.40
N GLN A 15 2.98 12.80 -6.64
CA GLN A 15 2.85 13.37 -5.30
C GLN A 15 3.96 12.83 -4.38
N TRP A 16 4.20 11.52 -4.37
CA TRP A 16 5.31 10.93 -3.60
C TRP A 16 6.66 11.53 -3.99
N ALA A 17 6.94 11.70 -5.29
CA ALA A 17 8.20 12.30 -5.74
C ALA A 17 8.36 13.74 -5.24
N GLN A 18 7.28 14.53 -5.30
CA GLN A 18 7.24 15.91 -4.81
C GLN A 18 7.44 15.99 -3.30
N GLU A 19 6.70 15.19 -2.52
CA GLU A 19 6.79 15.16 -1.06
C GLU A 19 8.19 14.73 -0.56
N LEU A 20 8.81 13.77 -1.23
CA LEU A 20 10.17 13.33 -0.91
C LEU A 20 11.18 14.47 -1.17
N TRP A 21 10.99 15.23 -2.22
CA TRP A 21 11.83 16.37 -2.50
C TRP A 21 11.62 17.52 -1.52
N ASP A 22 10.37 17.95 -1.36
CA ASP A 22 10.03 19.13 -0.57
C ASP A 22 10.35 18.97 0.92
N LYS A 23 10.11 17.78 1.48
CA LYS A 23 10.26 17.53 2.91
C LYS A 23 11.62 16.97 3.31
N PHE A 24 12.27 16.24 2.41
CA PHE A 24 13.49 15.48 2.75
C PHE A 24 14.66 15.74 1.80
N ALA A 25 14.50 16.58 0.78
CA ALA A 25 15.48 16.81 -0.29
C ALA A 25 15.97 15.51 -0.95
N LEU A 26 15.11 14.46 -0.98
CA LEU A 26 15.42 13.17 -1.59
C LEU A 26 14.99 13.17 -3.05
N ARG A 27 15.95 12.92 -3.94
CA ARG A 27 15.65 12.72 -5.36
C ARG A 27 14.96 11.39 -5.56
N ALA A 28 13.86 11.40 -6.31
CA ALA A 28 13.09 10.21 -6.64
C ALA A 28 12.85 10.11 -8.14
N THR A 29 12.80 8.90 -8.65
CA THR A 29 12.43 8.61 -10.04
C THR A 29 11.16 7.80 -10.08
N VAL A 30 10.16 8.31 -10.80
CA VAL A 30 8.95 7.56 -11.11
C VAL A 30 9.26 6.57 -12.22
N LEU A 31 9.23 5.29 -11.90
CA LEU A 31 9.47 4.20 -12.83
C LEU A 31 8.16 3.77 -13.51
N ASP A 32 8.10 3.96 -14.82
CA ASP A 32 7.03 3.50 -15.69
C ASP A 32 7.60 2.88 -16.96
N ALA A 33 6.75 2.49 -17.91
CA ALA A 33 7.19 1.84 -19.14
C ALA A 33 8.10 2.75 -20.00
N VAL A 34 7.87 4.06 -19.97
CA VAL A 34 8.66 5.02 -20.74
C VAL A 34 10.02 5.22 -20.10
N SER A 35 10.07 5.50 -18.80
CA SER A 35 11.31 5.69 -18.06
C SER A 35 12.17 4.42 -18.04
N LEU A 36 11.54 3.23 -17.93
CA LEU A 36 12.25 1.96 -18.02
C LEU A 36 12.85 1.73 -19.42
N ARG A 37 12.11 2.07 -20.48
CA ARG A 37 12.64 1.96 -21.85
C ARG A 37 13.84 2.87 -22.05
N LYS A 38 13.77 4.11 -21.59
CA LYS A 38 14.91 5.05 -21.63
C LYS A 38 16.11 4.53 -20.85
N LEU A 39 15.85 3.96 -19.65
CA LEU A 39 16.89 3.37 -18.82
C LEU A 39 17.59 2.20 -19.54
N ARG A 40 16.82 1.31 -20.19
CA ARG A 40 17.35 0.15 -20.94
C ARG A 40 18.05 0.53 -22.25
N ALA A 41 17.69 1.66 -22.87
CA ALA A 41 18.34 2.18 -24.07
C ALA A 41 19.65 2.92 -23.75
N GLY A 42 19.95 3.18 -22.48
CA GLY A 42 21.21 3.77 -22.03
C GLY A 42 22.37 2.78 -22.07
N THR A 43 23.52 3.23 -21.60
CA THR A 43 24.73 2.38 -21.52
C THR A 43 24.52 1.21 -20.55
N ALA A 44 25.34 0.17 -20.63
CA ALA A 44 25.31 -0.98 -19.72
C ALA A 44 25.38 -0.63 -18.22
N LEU A 45 25.85 0.57 -17.87
CA LEU A 45 25.89 1.13 -16.51
C LEU A 45 24.55 1.75 -16.07
N SER A 46 23.57 1.92 -16.97
CA SER A 46 22.25 2.49 -16.70
C SER A 46 21.24 1.41 -16.33
N THR A 47 21.55 0.59 -15.33
CA THR A 47 20.65 -0.46 -14.85
C THR A 47 19.68 0.08 -13.81
N LEU A 48 18.56 -0.63 -13.62
CA LEU A 48 17.62 -0.33 -12.54
C LEU A 48 18.31 -0.38 -11.15
N GLU A 49 19.27 -1.27 -10.98
CA GLU A 49 20.09 -1.36 -9.78
C GLU A 49 20.94 -0.10 -9.56
N SER A 50 21.57 0.42 -10.61
CA SER A 50 22.32 1.68 -10.56
C SER A 50 21.41 2.86 -10.20
N LEU A 51 20.22 2.93 -10.77
CA LEU A 51 19.21 3.94 -10.41
C LEU A 51 18.81 3.84 -8.95
N ALA A 52 18.48 2.65 -8.48
CA ALA A 52 18.10 2.38 -7.08
C ALA A 52 19.19 2.76 -6.07
N GLY A 53 20.45 2.66 -6.46
CA GLY A 53 21.59 3.12 -5.64
C GLY A 53 21.78 4.64 -5.57
N LYS A 54 21.12 5.40 -6.43
CA LYS A 54 21.29 6.87 -6.54
C LYS A 54 20.06 7.65 -6.06
N GLN A 55 18.87 7.11 -6.27
CA GLN A 55 17.60 7.79 -6.06
C GLN A 55 16.57 6.83 -5.44
N VAL A 56 15.53 7.40 -4.83
CA VAL A 56 14.35 6.62 -4.45
C VAL A 56 13.61 6.21 -5.73
N VAL A 57 13.26 4.94 -5.85
CA VAL A 57 12.46 4.45 -6.97
C VAL A 57 10.99 4.43 -6.56
N ILE A 58 10.11 5.03 -7.37
CA ILE A 58 8.66 5.06 -7.14
C ILE A 58 7.99 4.29 -8.29
N ILE A 59 7.15 3.32 -7.95
CA ILE A 59 6.54 2.42 -8.93
C ILE A 59 5.07 2.13 -8.56
N SER A 60 4.24 1.79 -9.54
CA SER A 60 2.88 1.32 -9.27
C SER A 60 2.86 -0.18 -8.96
N TYR A 61 1.82 -0.66 -8.26
CA TYR A 61 1.63 -2.08 -7.92
C TYR A 61 1.73 -3.00 -9.14
N GLN A 62 0.98 -2.66 -10.19
CA GLN A 62 0.90 -3.47 -11.41
C GLN A 62 2.22 -3.49 -12.14
N PHE A 63 2.94 -2.35 -12.14
CA PHE A 63 4.22 -2.28 -12.83
C PHE A 63 5.33 -2.97 -12.03
N ALA A 64 5.32 -2.89 -10.69
CA ALA A 64 6.22 -3.66 -9.84
C ALA A 64 6.00 -5.16 -10.01
N ALA A 65 4.75 -5.62 -10.09
CA ALA A 65 4.44 -7.03 -10.34
C ALA A 65 4.90 -7.51 -11.73
N LYS A 66 4.84 -6.65 -12.76
CA LYS A 66 5.37 -6.97 -14.10
C LYS A 66 6.90 -7.12 -14.12
N LEU A 67 7.57 -6.48 -13.19
CA LEU A 67 9.03 -6.49 -13.05
C LEU A 67 9.48 -7.37 -11.87
N GLU A 68 8.75 -8.45 -11.56
CA GLU A 68 9.01 -9.30 -10.39
C GLU A 68 10.49 -9.71 -10.29
N LEU A 69 11.07 -10.19 -11.38
CA LEU A 69 12.44 -10.68 -11.40
C LEU A 69 13.45 -9.56 -11.13
N GLU A 70 13.28 -8.41 -11.76
CA GLU A 70 14.15 -7.25 -11.56
C GLU A 70 14.01 -6.69 -10.14
N MET A 71 12.78 -6.64 -9.60
CA MET A 71 12.53 -6.20 -8.23
C MET A 71 13.17 -7.13 -7.20
N ARG A 72 13.09 -8.44 -7.43
CA ARG A 72 13.69 -9.46 -6.57
C ARG A 72 15.21 -9.44 -6.60
N ALA A 73 15.80 -9.19 -7.77
CA ALA A 73 17.26 -9.16 -7.94
C ALA A 73 17.95 -8.02 -7.17
N ILE A 74 17.23 -6.93 -6.88
CA ILE A 74 17.78 -5.76 -6.19
C ILE A 74 17.70 -5.98 -4.67
N ALA A 75 18.82 -5.74 -3.98
CA ALA A 75 18.88 -5.76 -2.53
C ALA A 75 18.32 -4.44 -1.95
N TRP A 76 16.99 -4.34 -1.87
CA TRP A 76 16.32 -3.18 -1.28
C TRP A 76 16.54 -3.13 0.23
N ASP A 77 16.93 -1.95 0.75
CA ASP A 77 17.07 -1.71 2.19
C ASP A 77 15.73 -1.45 2.85
N LEU A 78 14.79 -0.83 2.10
CA LEU A 78 13.42 -0.59 2.54
C LEU A 78 12.47 -0.53 1.35
N VAL A 79 11.36 -1.24 1.46
CA VAL A 79 10.21 -1.19 0.54
C VAL A 79 9.03 -0.57 1.26
N VAL A 80 8.61 0.60 0.85
CA VAL A 80 7.40 1.27 1.35
C VAL A 80 6.24 0.92 0.42
N ILE A 81 5.14 0.44 0.99
CA ILE A 81 3.91 0.11 0.26
C ILE A 81 2.80 1.00 0.78
N ASP A 82 2.44 2.00 0.00
CA ASP A 82 1.39 2.96 0.35
C ASP A 82 0.02 2.47 -0.14
N GLU A 83 -1.04 2.81 0.57
CA GLU A 83 -2.39 2.27 0.39
C GLU A 83 -2.42 0.72 0.41
N ALA A 84 -1.67 0.15 1.35
CA ALA A 84 -1.45 -1.30 1.47
C ALA A 84 -2.74 -2.10 1.62
N HIS A 85 -3.87 -1.49 2.03
CA HIS A 85 -5.18 -2.12 2.07
C HIS A 85 -5.60 -2.73 0.72
N LYS A 86 -5.08 -2.25 -0.39
CA LYS A 86 -5.30 -2.82 -1.73
C LYS A 86 -4.73 -4.24 -1.88
N LEU A 87 -3.82 -4.62 -1.00
CA LEU A 87 -3.18 -5.94 -0.95
C LEU A 87 -3.66 -6.81 0.21
N ARG A 88 -4.72 -6.42 0.93
CA ARG A 88 -5.26 -7.14 2.11
C ARG A 88 -5.59 -8.61 1.86
N ASN A 89 -5.82 -8.99 0.61
CA ASN A 89 -6.06 -10.38 0.21
C ASN A 89 -4.82 -11.06 -0.38
N ALA A 90 -3.60 -10.57 -0.10
CA ALA A 90 -2.37 -11.13 -0.66
C ALA A 90 -2.12 -12.61 -0.26
N HIS A 91 -2.73 -13.09 0.82
CA HIS A 91 -2.70 -14.49 1.22
C HIS A 91 -3.50 -15.41 0.26
N ARG A 92 -4.47 -14.87 -0.48
CA ARG A 92 -5.32 -15.66 -1.39
C ARG A 92 -4.64 -15.90 -2.73
N ALA A 93 -4.76 -17.13 -3.25
CA ALA A 93 -4.15 -17.53 -4.52
C ALA A 93 -4.65 -16.73 -5.73
N ASN A 94 -5.89 -16.22 -5.70
CA ASN A 94 -6.47 -15.40 -6.78
C ASN A 94 -5.94 -13.97 -6.81
N ASN A 95 -5.29 -13.48 -5.76
CA ASN A 95 -4.65 -12.16 -5.75
C ASN A 95 -3.24 -12.23 -6.33
N ARG A 96 -3.14 -12.33 -7.66
CA ARG A 96 -1.87 -12.45 -8.37
C ARG A 96 -0.88 -11.34 -8.03
N THR A 97 -1.32 -10.08 -8.00
CA THR A 97 -0.44 -8.94 -7.68
C THR A 97 0.12 -9.06 -6.27
N GLY A 98 -0.73 -9.35 -5.28
CA GLY A 98 -0.29 -9.52 -3.90
C GLY A 98 0.70 -10.67 -3.73
N GLN A 99 0.41 -11.82 -4.35
CA GLN A 99 1.31 -12.97 -4.35
C GLN A 99 2.67 -12.66 -4.99
N THR A 100 2.66 -11.97 -6.13
CA THR A 100 3.88 -11.57 -6.84
C THR A 100 4.73 -10.61 -5.99
N LEU A 101 4.12 -9.58 -5.40
CA LEU A 101 4.85 -8.63 -4.55
C LEU A 101 5.37 -9.29 -3.27
N ARG A 102 4.63 -10.23 -2.68
CA ARG A 102 5.09 -11.01 -1.54
C ARG A 102 6.39 -11.75 -1.89
N ARG A 103 6.40 -12.50 -3.01
CA ARG A 103 7.60 -13.22 -3.47
C ARG A 103 8.76 -12.30 -3.86
N ALA A 104 8.45 -11.18 -4.54
CA ALA A 104 9.47 -10.24 -5.00
C ALA A 104 10.25 -9.59 -3.85
N PHE A 105 9.58 -9.36 -2.72
CA PHE A 105 10.15 -8.66 -1.57
C PHE A 105 10.26 -9.52 -0.33
N ASP A 106 10.30 -10.83 -0.50
CA ASP A 106 10.55 -11.76 0.60
C ASP A 106 11.90 -11.45 1.27
N GLY A 107 11.96 -11.53 2.61
CA GLY A 107 13.13 -11.20 3.40
C GLY A 107 13.55 -9.72 3.36
N ARG A 108 12.85 -8.82 2.64
CA ARG A 108 13.16 -7.38 2.63
C ARG A 108 12.43 -6.65 3.75
N ARG A 109 13.04 -5.60 4.29
CA ARG A 109 12.35 -4.69 5.21
C ARG A 109 11.20 -4.00 4.47
N LYS A 110 10.01 -4.06 5.04
CA LYS A 110 8.81 -3.47 4.46
C LYS A 110 8.14 -2.53 5.46
N LEU A 111 7.58 -1.44 4.94
CA LEU A 111 6.73 -0.51 5.66
C LEU A 111 5.40 -0.42 4.90
N LEU A 112 4.33 -0.86 5.54
CA LEU A 112 2.98 -0.76 4.97
C LEU A 112 2.29 0.49 5.53
N LEU A 113 1.82 1.35 4.64
CA LEU A 113 1.03 2.54 4.98
C LEU A 113 -0.41 2.33 4.53
N THR A 114 -1.36 2.53 5.42
CA THR A 114 -2.78 2.41 5.10
C THR A 114 -3.65 3.16 6.10
N ALA A 115 -4.70 3.80 5.61
CA ALA A 115 -5.73 4.41 6.47
C ALA A 115 -6.73 3.37 7.01
N THR A 116 -6.90 2.24 6.31
CA THR A 116 -7.93 1.22 6.59
C THR A 116 -7.33 -0.19 6.63
N PRO A 117 -6.54 -0.54 7.67
CA PRO A 117 -5.91 -1.85 7.76
C PRO A 117 -6.92 -2.99 7.93
N LEU A 118 -8.08 -2.69 8.49
CA LEU A 118 -9.18 -3.60 8.76
C LEU A 118 -10.49 -2.93 8.37
N GLN A 119 -11.27 -3.55 7.51
CA GLN A 119 -12.57 -3.04 7.07
C GLN A 119 -13.69 -4.04 7.32
N ASN A 120 -13.56 -5.28 6.84
CA ASN A 120 -14.63 -6.26 6.86
C ASN A 120 -14.32 -7.49 7.72
N SER A 121 -13.06 -7.90 7.83
CA SER A 121 -12.68 -9.16 8.46
C SER A 121 -11.27 -9.14 9.00
N LEU A 122 -11.03 -9.83 10.12
CA LEU A 122 -9.68 -10.06 10.67
C LEU A 122 -8.74 -10.76 9.65
N MET A 123 -9.29 -11.46 8.67
CA MET A 123 -8.50 -12.06 7.58
C MET A 123 -7.82 -11.02 6.68
N GLU A 124 -8.34 -9.80 6.60
CA GLU A 124 -7.67 -8.71 5.91
C GLU A 124 -6.37 -8.30 6.60
N LEU A 125 -6.41 -8.28 7.93
CA LEU A 125 -5.24 -8.02 8.76
C LEU A 125 -4.20 -9.15 8.62
N TYR A 126 -4.66 -10.40 8.63
CA TYR A 126 -3.80 -11.56 8.34
C TYR A 126 -3.13 -11.39 6.97
N GLY A 127 -3.90 -11.07 5.93
CA GLY A 127 -3.36 -10.86 4.58
C GLY A 127 -2.33 -9.74 4.49
N LEU A 128 -2.49 -8.65 5.25
CA LEU A 128 -1.49 -7.59 5.34
C LEU A 128 -0.24 -8.03 6.10
N SER A 129 -0.40 -8.81 7.17
CA SER A 129 0.73 -9.31 7.93
C SER A 129 1.61 -10.26 7.13
N THR A 130 1.02 -11.08 6.24
CA THR A 130 1.79 -11.96 5.33
C THR A 130 2.64 -11.20 4.30
N LEU A 131 2.34 -9.92 4.04
CA LEU A 131 3.21 -9.05 3.24
C LEU A 131 4.44 -8.59 4.01
N LEU A 132 4.31 -8.39 5.33
CA LEU A 132 5.43 -8.04 6.20
C LEU A 132 6.34 -9.24 6.40
N ASP A 133 5.77 -10.30 6.96
CA ASP A 133 6.42 -11.55 7.24
C ASP A 133 5.35 -12.64 7.29
N GLU A 134 5.52 -13.71 6.52
CA GLU A 134 4.53 -14.80 6.43
C GLU A 134 4.44 -15.62 7.72
N HIS A 135 5.44 -15.53 8.59
CA HIS A 135 5.48 -16.24 9.86
C HIS A 135 4.94 -15.45 11.06
N LEU A 136 4.55 -14.19 10.88
CA LEU A 136 4.08 -13.32 11.97
C LEU A 136 2.94 -13.95 12.79
N PHE A 137 1.99 -14.59 12.14
CA PHE A 137 0.83 -15.25 12.77
C PHE A 137 0.73 -16.73 12.49
N GLY A 138 1.73 -17.33 11.86
CA GLY A 138 1.66 -18.71 11.37
C GLY A 138 0.77 -18.85 10.13
N ASP A 139 0.24 -20.05 9.92
CA ASP A 139 -0.66 -20.31 8.79
C ASP A 139 -2.08 -19.76 9.03
N GLU A 140 -2.87 -19.73 7.96
CA GLU A 140 -4.24 -19.22 8.00
C GLU A 140 -5.13 -20.01 8.98
N ALA A 141 -4.97 -21.32 9.09
CA ALA A 141 -5.76 -22.16 9.97
C ALA A 141 -5.45 -21.86 11.45
N ALA A 142 -4.16 -21.70 11.77
CA ALA A 142 -3.71 -21.29 13.10
C ALA A 142 -4.26 -19.90 13.48
N PHE A 143 -4.18 -18.94 12.58
CA PHE A 143 -4.73 -17.59 12.80
C PHE A 143 -6.24 -17.63 13.06
N ARG A 144 -7.01 -18.36 12.24
CA ARG A 144 -8.47 -18.52 12.41
C ARG A 144 -8.80 -19.16 13.76
N LYS A 145 -8.12 -20.25 14.09
CA LYS A 145 -8.31 -20.95 15.36
C LYS A 145 -7.99 -20.05 16.55
N GLN A 146 -6.93 -19.28 16.48
CA GLN A 146 -6.45 -18.47 17.59
C GLN A 146 -7.24 -17.16 17.77
N PHE A 147 -7.70 -16.50 16.71
CA PHE A 147 -8.24 -15.15 16.80
C PHE A 147 -9.68 -14.98 16.28
N MET A 148 -10.26 -15.99 15.62
CA MET A 148 -11.58 -15.88 15.01
C MET A 148 -12.61 -16.84 15.63
N SER A 149 -12.25 -17.69 16.59
CA SER A 149 -13.20 -18.53 17.29
C SER A 149 -13.84 -17.77 18.47
N ALA A 150 -15.08 -18.13 18.81
CA ALA A 150 -15.93 -17.39 19.78
C ALA A 150 -15.36 -17.29 21.20
N SER A 151 -14.40 -18.15 21.56
CA SER A 151 -13.76 -18.18 22.89
C SER A 151 -12.51 -17.30 23.01
N ASN A 152 -12.10 -16.61 21.97
CA ASN A 152 -10.77 -15.99 21.91
C ASN A 152 -10.79 -14.51 22.24
N SER A 153 -9.85 -14.11 23.05
CA SER A 153 -9.63 -12.73 23.41
C SER A 153 -8.94 -11.95 22.29
N LEU A 154 -9.61 -10.93 21.76
CA LEU A 154 -9.00 -9.96 20.86
C LEU A 154 -7.86 -9.17 21.53
N THR A 155 -7.72 -9.26 22.84
CA THR A 155 -6.63 -8.64 23.61
C THR A 155 -5.27 -9.20 23.18
N ALA A 156 -5.14 -10.52 23.08
CA ALA A 156 -3.90 -11.14 22.64
C ALA A 156 -3.49 -10.74 21.21
N LEU A 157 -4.49 -10.58 20.31
CA LEU A 157 -4.24 -10.06 18.96
C LEU A 157 -3.77 -8.61 19.00
N ARG A 158 -4.42 -7.78 19.82
CA ARG A 158 -4.06 -6.36 19.98
C ARG A 158 -2.64 -6.21 20.50
N ASP A 159 -2.26 -6.96 21.53
CA ASP A 159 -0.93 -6.90 22.14
C ASP A 159 0.14 -7.31 21.11
N ARG A 160 -0.14 -8.36 20.34
CA ARG A 160 0.77 -8.78 19.27
C ARG A 160 0.89 -7.76 18.16
N LEU A 161 -0.21 -7.10 17.78
CA LEU A 161 -0.19 -6.03 16.78
C LEU A 161 0.65 -4.84 17.21
N GLN A 162 0.65 -4.47 18.49
CA GLN A 162 1.42 -3.34 19.01
C GLN A 162 2.93 -3.49 18.80
N THR A 163 3.44 -4.71 18.60
CA THR A 163 4.87 -4.96 18.38
C THR A 163 5.35 -4.53 16.99
N PHE A 164 4.47 -4.48 16.00
CA PHE A 164 4.85 -4.15 14.60
C PHE A 164 3.91 -3.17 13.89
N ALA A 165 2.77 -2.82 14.50
CA ALA A 165 1.80 -1.89 13.92
C ALA A 165 1.59 -0.69 14.82
N LYS A 166 1.59 0.51 14.24
CA LYS A 166 1.28 1.75 14.94
C LYS A 166 0.10 2.44 14.28
N ARG A 167 -0.89 2.79 15.08
CA ARG A 167 -2.03 3.60 14.64
C ARG A 167 -1.89 5.01 15.19
N THR A 168 -1.89 5.99 14.30
CA THR A 168 -1.93 7.40 14.65
C THR A 168 -3.31 7.96 14.30
N LEU A 169 -4.02 8.47 15.30
CA LEU A 169 -5.32 9.10 15.06
C LEU A 169 -5.13 10.56 14.69
N ARG A 170 -5.97 11.07 13.78
CA ARG A 170 -5.96 12.49 13.39
C ARG A 170 -5.99 13.43 14.60
N LYS A 171 -6.76 13.08 15.64
CA LYS A 171 -6.84 13.85 16.90
C LYS A 171 -5.49 13.98 17.61
N GLN A 172 -4.60 13.01 17.49
CA GLN A 172 -3.28 13.01 18.15
C GLN A 172 -2.25 13.89 17.45
N VAL A 173 -2.52 14.30 16.22
CA VAL A 173 -1.61 15.15 15.41
C VAL A 173 -2.13 16.56 15.23
N LEU A 174 -3.27 16.92 15.84
CA LEU A 174 -3.85 18.28 15.77
C LEU A 174 -2.93 19.35 16.34
N GLU A 175 -2.04 18.99 17.27
CA GLU A 175 -1.03 19.92 17.84
C GLU A 175 0.01 20.32 16.79
N TYR A 176 0.28 19.44 15.81
CA TYR A 176 1.33 19.62 14.80
C TYR A 176 0.80 20.01 13.44
N VAL A 177 -0.45 19.63 13.13
CA VAL A 177 -1.07 19.86 11.82
C VAL A 177 -2.49 20.37 11.98
N ARG A 178 -2.74 21.57 11.51
CA ARG A 178 -4.10 22.12 11.44
C ARG A 178 -4.82 21.53 10.22
N TYR A 179 -5.91 20.82 10.46
CA TYR A 179 -6.80 20.33 9.42
C TYR A 179 -7.97 21.30 9.25
N THR A 180 -8.44 21.46 8.01
CA THR A 180 -9.70 22.13 7.74
C THR A 180 -10.87 21.35 8.33
N GLU A 181 -11.79 22.06 8.98
CA GLU A 181 -13.02 21.46 9.48
C GLU A 181 -13.92 21.05 8.32
N ARG A 182 -14.34 19.80 8.28
CA ARG A 182 -15.34 19.33 7.32
C ARG A 182 -16.72 19.50 7.95
N ARG A 183 -17.54 20.36 7.37
CA ARG A 183 -18.96 20.45 7.69
C ARG A 183 -19.74 19.75 6.59
N ALA A 184 -20.44 18.69 6.95
CA ALA A 184 -21.38 18.07 6.04
C ALA A 184 -22.63 18.96 6.02
N VAL A 185 -22.98 19.49 4.86
CA VAL A 185 -24.21 20.24 4.64
C VAL A 185 -25.05 19.41 3.69
N THR A 186 -26.21 18.95 4.18
CA THR A 186 -27.20 18.31 3.32
C THR A 186 -28.03 19.41 2.67
N GLN A 187 -27.92 19.52 1.37
CA GLN A 187 -28.74 20.46 0.58
C GLN A 187 -29.81 19.65 -0.15
N PRO A 188 -31.04 19.61 0.37
CA PRO A 188 -32.13 18.96 -0.33
C PRO A 188 -32.46 19.74 -1.61
N PHE A 189 -32.76 19.03 -2.66
CA PHE A 189 -33.30 19.59 -3.89
C PHE A 189 -34.55 18.78 -4.30
N ASN A 190 -35.49 19.44 -4.93
CA ASN A 190 -36.63 18.78 -5.54
C ASN A 190 -36.30 18.57 -7.02
N PRO A 191 -36.20 17.32 -7.49
CA PRO A 191 -35.95 17.06 -8.90
C PRO A 191 -37.14 17.57 -9.74
N THR A 192 -36.88 17.93 -10.97
CA THR A 192 -37.93 18.15 -11.96
C THR A 192 -38.58 16.80 -12.33
N ASP A 193 -39.77 16.85 -12.93
CA ASP A 193 -40.48 15.62 -13.35
C ASP A 193 -39.64 14.76 -14.30
N ASP A 194 -38.88 15.39 -15.19
CA ASP A 194 -37.99 14.70 -16.15
C ASP A 194 -36.78 14.05 -15.42
N GLU A 195 -36.21 14.71 -14.42
CA GLU A 195 -35.12 14.15 -13.61
C GLU A 195 -35.61 12.98 -12.76
N GLN A 196 -36.79 13.09 -12.19
CA GLN A 196 -37.43 12.02 -11.42
C GLN A 196 -37.70 10.80 -12.30
N ALA A 197 -38.28 11.00 -13.49
CA ALA A 197 -38.55 9.94 -14.46
C ALA A 197 -37.24 9.24 -14.90
N LEU A 198 -36.17 9.99 -15.13
CA LEU A 198 -34.88 9.45 -15.46
C LEU A 198 -34.27 8.61 -14.30
N TYR A 199 -34.38 9.12 -13.08
CA TYR A 199 -33.92 8.41 -11.89
C TYR A 199 -34.64 7.07 -11.70
N GLU A 200 -35.94 7.04 -11.85
CA GLU A 200 -36.76 5.82 -11.78
C GLU A 200 -36.38 4.82 -12.88
N ALA A 201 -36.20 5.29 -14.11
CA ALA A 201 -35.81 4.42 -15.24
C ALA A 201 -34.39 3.80 -15.10
N ILE A 202 -33.51 4.37 -14.29
CA ILE A 202 -32.14 3.84 -14.07
C ILE A 202 -32.12 2.94 -12.81
N SER A 203 -33.05 3.12 -11.88
CA SER A 203 -33.07 2.42 -10.60
C SER A 203 -33.81 1.08 -10.63
N ASP A 204 -34.60 0.81 -11.71
CA ASP A 204 -35.18 -0.49 -12.03
C ASP A 204 -34.20 -1.35 -12.84
#